data_442c959e79d997b7eae49d89ca01d2e9
#
_entry.id   442c959e79d997b7eae49d89ca01d2e9
#
_cell.length_a   1.000
_cell.length_b   1.000
_cell.length_c   1.000
_cell.angle_alpha   90.00
_cell.angle_beta   90.00
_cell.angle_gamma   90.00
#
_symmetry.space_group_name_H-M   'P 1'
#
loop_
_entity.id
_entity.type
_entity.pdbx_description
1 polymer ?
#
loop_
_entity_poly.entity_id
_entity_poly.type
_entity_poly.pdbx_seq_one_letter_code
_entity_poly.pdbx_strand_id
1 'polypeptide(L)'
;DGDRGRFYEVTVRQGQARSSAVFQRGQQSAVDVTLDAAAPAQRARLDLVFLVDATGSMGDEIAKLKSTLRTIASEVAALPSRPDTCFGLVAYRDKTDAFVLRSHDFTNDLRAFQTVLDQLQADGGGDEPEAMNEALSEAVHALSWRGTGATRLMVLLADAPQHLDHAGPQYDATVRAALGKGIKVFSVGASGLNKQGET
;
A
#
# COMPACT_ATOMS: atom_id res chain seq x y z
N ASP A 1 33.78 -16.86 -18.40
CA ASP A 1 34.39 -15.80 -19.26
C ASP A 1 33.84 -15.73 -20.69
N GLY A 2 32.82 -16.48 -21.08
CA GLY A 2 32.36 -16.63 -22.47
C GLY A 2 31.23 -15.66 -22.92
N ASP A 3 30.81 -14.66 -22.16
CA ASP A 3 29.56 -13.95 -22.45
C ASP A 3 29.72 -12.45 -22.81
N ARG A 4 30.94 -11.96 -22.99
CA ARG A 4 31.22 -10.54 -23.29
C ARG A 4 30.84 -10.07 -24.70
N GLY A 5 30.41 -10.96 -25.57
CA GLY A 5 30.07 -10.65 -26.96
C GLY A 5 28.60 -10.78 -27.33
N ARG A 6 27.73 -11.14 -26.37
CA ARG A 6 26.32 -11.37 -26.67
C ARG A 6 25.54 -10.06 -26.77
N PHE A 7 24.75 -9.96 -27.83
CA PHE A 7 23.76 -8.92 -28.02
C PHE A 7 22.43 -9.36 -27.45
N TYR A 8 21.74 -8.42 -26.82
CA TYR A 8 20.40 -8.60 -26.27
C TYR A 8 19.46 -7.60 -26.92
N GLU A 9 18.31 -8.05 -27.35
CA GLU A 9 17.23 -7.18 -27.80
C GLU A 9 16.20 -7.07 -26.69
N VAL A 10 15.93 -5.83 -26.25
CA VAL A 10 14.83 -5.51 -25.37
C VAL A 10 13.70 -4.94 -26.19
N THR A 11 12.55 -5.57 -26.17
CA THR A 11 11.33 -5.07 -26.78
C THR A 11 10.36 -4.62 -25.72
N VAL A 12 9.93 -3.36 -25.79
CA VAL A 12 8.91 -2.79 -24.93
C VAL A 12 7.63 -2.61 -25.74
N ARG A 13 6.48 -2.96 -25.14
CA ARG A 13 5.17 -2.83 -25.77
C ARG A 13 4.17 -2.15 -24.82
N GLN A 14 3.35 -1.27 -25.38
CA GLN A 14 2.21 -0.67 -24.68
C GLN A 14 1.05 -0.53 -25.68
N GLY A 15 0.02 -1.35 -25.52
CA GLY A 15 -1.06 -1.45 -26.51
C GLY A 15 -0.51 -1.88 -27.88
N GLN A 16 -0.72 -1.05 -28.90
CA GLN A 16 -0.20 -1.28 -30.26
C GLN A 16 1.23 -0.73 -30.47
N ALA A 17 1.69 0.14 -29.58
CA ALA A 17 3.03 0.69 -29.68
C ALA A 17 4.09 -0.35 -29.30
N ARG A 18 5.15 -0.39 -30.10
CA ARG A 18 6.29 -1.28 -29.89
C ARG A 18 7.56 -0.54 -30.21
N SER A 19 8.57 -0.68 -29.37
CA SER A 19 9.91 -0.20 -29.61
C SER A 19 10.94 -1.24 -29.16
N SER A 20 12.06 -1.33 -29.84
CA SER A 20 13.15 -2.27 -29.51
C SER A 20 14.46 -1.53 -29.46
N ALA A 21 15.32 -1.93 -28.52
CA ALA A 21 16.71 -1.52 -28.44
C ALA A 21 17.62 -2.76 -28.35
N VAL A 22 18.76 -2.71 -29.02
CA VAL A 22 19.77 -3.76 -28.94
C VAL A 22 20.96 -3.23 -28.15
N PHE A 23 21.44 -4.01 -27.21
CA PHE A 23 22.62 -3.66 -26.43
C PHE A 23 23.55 -4.87 -26.23
N GLN A 24 24.78 -4.58 -25.93
CA GLN A 24 25.81 -5.59 -25.68
C GLN A 24 26.13 -5.62 -24.18
N ARG A 25 26.17 -6.80 -23.58
CA ARG A 25 26.50 -6.97 -22.18
C ARG A 25 27.85 -6.36 -21.82
N GLY A 26 27.89 -5.53 -20.81
CA GLY A 26 29.10 -4.90 -20.27
C GLY A 26 29.48 -3.57 -20.93
N GLN A 27 28.76 -3.12 -21.96
CA GLN A 27 28.96 -1.81 -22.55
C GLN A 27 28.06 -0.72 -21.99
N GLN A 28 26.88 -1.10 -21.50
CA GLN A 28 25.90 -0.17 -20.95
C GLN A 28 25.31 -0.72 -19.63
N SER A 29 25.12 0.15 -18.65
CA SER A 29 24.44 -0.16 -17.38
C SER A 29 22.94 0.15 -17.42
N ALA A 30 22.49 0.94 -18.42
CA ALA A 30 21.10 1.28 -18.65
C ALA A 30 20.80 1.33 -20.15
N VAL A 31 19.57 1.00 -20.51
CA VAL A 31 19.06 1.09 -21.89
C VAL A 31 17.76 1.88 -21.85
N ASP A 32 17.73 3.02 -22.52
CA ASP A 32 16.52 3.84 -22.68
C ASP A 32 15.78 3.40 -23.94
N VAL A 33 14.51 3.03 -23.76
CA VAL A 33 13.64 2.65 -24.87
C VAL A 33 12.45 3.62 -24.89
N THR A 34 12.38 4.45 -25.91
CA THR A 34 11.28 5.38 -26.10
C THR A 34 10.16 4.70 -26.89
N LEU A 35 8.95 4.76 -26.36
CA LEU A 35 7.73 4.33 -27.05
C LEU A 35 7.00 5.54 -27.59
N ASP A 36 6.77 5.57 -28.90
CA ASP A 36 5.81 6.48 -29.55
C ASP A 36 4.37 5.97 -29.29
N ALA A 37 3.99 5.99 -28.03
CA ALA A 37 2.62 5.68 -27.62
C ALA A 37 1.89 6.97 -27.31
N ALA A 38 0.70 7.14 -27.87
CA ALA A 38 -0.21 8.18 -27.41
C ALA A 38 -0.42 8.00 -25.90
N ALA A 39 -0.32 9.07 -25.14
CA ALA A 39 -0.61 9.02 -23.71
C ALA A 39 -1.98 8.36 -23.51
N PRO A 40 -2.10 7.40 -22.58
CA PRO A 40 -3.38 6.74 -22.35
C PRO A 40 -4.45 7.80 -22.09
N ALA A 41 -5.55 7.76 -22.84
CA ALA A 41 -6.69 8.69 -22.66
C ALA A 41 -7.33 8.53 -21.26
N GLN A 42 -7.00 7.46 -20.55
CA GLN A 42 -7.52 7.14 -19.23
C GLN A 42 -6.49 7.53 -18.16
N ARG A 43 -6.92 8.32 -17.17
CA ARG A 43 -6.10 8.66 -16.00
C ARG A 43 -5.63 7.38 -15.32
N ALA A 44 -4.38 7.35 -14.87
CA ALA A 44 -3.88 6.31 -13.98
C ALA A 44 -4.80 6.22 -12.76
N ARG A 45 -5.14 5.00 -12.33
CA ARG A 45 -5.94 4.76 -11.13
C ARG A 45 -5.02 4.36 -9.99
N LEU A 46 -5.23 4.98 -8.83
CA LEU A 46 -4.48 4.68 -7.60
C LEU A 46 -5.47 4.36 -6.48
N ASP A 47 -5.36 3.15 -5.93
CA ASP A 47 -6.04 2.75 -4.70
C ASP A 47 -5.02 2.79 -3.57
N LEU A 48 -5.29 3.60 -2.55
CA LEU A 48 -4.44 3.79 -1.39
C LEU A 48 -5.20 3.48 -0.12
N VAL A 49 -4.78 2.43 0.59
CA VAL A 49 -5.35 2.02 1.87
C VAL A 49 -4.37 2.34 2.99
N PHE A 50 -4.88 2.90 4.07
CA PHE A 50 -4.18 3.01 5.34
C PHE A 50 -4.68 1.90 6.27
N LEU A 51 -3.78 1.04 6.70
CA LEU A 51 -4.01 0.02 7.72
C LEU A 51 -3.36 0.51 9.01
N VAL A 52 -4.16 0.88 10.00
CA VAL A 52 -3.70 1.68 11.13
C VAL A 52 -4.00 0.96 12.44
N ASP A 53 -2.95 0.74 13.20
CA ASP A 53 -3.07 0.46 14.61
C ASP A 53 -3.67 1.67 15.32
N ALA A 54 -4.77 1.46 16.03
CA ALA A 54 -5.50 2.51 16.74
C ALA A 54 -5.49 2.30 18.25
N THR A 55 -4.52 1.56 18.78
CA THR A 55 -4.26 1.44 20.22
C THR A 55 -3.72 2.74 20.81
N GLY A 56 -3.73 2.83 22.13
CA GLY A 56 -3.40 4.07 22.84
C GLY A 56 -2.00 4.61 22.56
N SER A 57 -1.02 3.73 22.34
CA SER A 57 0.37 4.08 22.00
C SER A 57 0.52 4.85 20.69
N MET A 58 -0.43 4.67 19.74
CA MET A 58 -0.39 5.26 18.41
C MET A 58 -0.90 6.71 18.30
N GLY A 59 -1.13 7.39 19.43
CA GLY A 59 -1.75 8.72 19.44
C GLY A 59 -1.02 9.76 18.59
N ASP A 60 0.30 9.83 18.72
CA ASP A 60 1.13 10.78 17.99
C ASP A 60 1.20 10.48 16.49
N GLU A 61 1.27 9.20 16.13
CA GLU A 61 1.32 8.73 14.75
C GLU A 61 0.00 8.99 14.03
N ILE A 62 -1.13 8.75 14.69
CA ILE A 62 -2.47 9.08 14.16
C ILE A 62 -2.61 10.59 13.99
N ALA A 63 -2.13 11.40 14.94
CA ALA A 63 -2.14 12.85 14.81
C ALA A 63 -1.29 13.33 13.61
N LYS A 64 -0.11 12.76 13.42
CA LYS A 64 0.74 13.02 12.25
C LYS A 64 0.04 12.61 10.95
N LEU A 65 -0.56 11.41 10.89
CA LEU A 65 -1.30 10.95 9.72
C LEU A 65 -2.43 11.93 9.35
N LYS A 66 -3.24 12.36 10.31
CA LYS A 66 -4.29 13.35 10.12
C LYS A 66 -3.76 14.67 9.55
N SER A 67 -2.63 15.15 10.07
CA SER A 67 -2.02 16.41 9.62
C SER A 67 -1.40 16.30 8.22
N THR A 68 -0.82 15.16 7.88
CA THR A 68 -0.09 14.97 6.61
C THR A 68 -0.98 14.50 5.47
N LEU A 69 -2.15 13.97 5.74
CA LEU A 69 -3.04 13.46 4.70
C LEU A 69 -3.36 14.50 3.63
N ARG A 70 -3.61 15.75 4.02
CA ARG A 70 -3.88 16.85 3.07
C ARG A 70 -2.68 17.09 2.16
N THR A 71 -1.47 17.03 2.70
CA THR A 71 -0.22 17.17 1.95
C THR A 71 -0.06 16.01 0.97
N ILE A 72 -0.23 14.76 1.43
CA ILE A 72 -0.17 13.56 0.59
C ILE A 72 -1.17 13.68 -0.57
N ALA A 73 -2.41 14.03 -0.27
CA ALA A 73 -3.45 14.17 -1.29
C ALA A 73 -3.13 15.28 -2.29
N SER A 74 -2.59 16.40 -1.81
CA SER A 74 -2.18 17.53 -2.65
C SER A 74 -1.01 17.15 -3.57
N GLU A 75 -0.02 16.44 -3.04
CA GLU A 75 1.13 15.96 -3.81
C GLU A 75 0.71 14.94 -4.88
N VAL A 76 -0.17 13.98 -4.51
CA VAL A 76 -0.72 13.00 -5.46
C VAL A 76 -1.52 13.70 -6.56
N ALA A 77 -2.33 14.70 -6.22
CA ALA A 77 -3.09 15.47 -7.20
C ALA A 77 -2.20 16.31 -8.13
N ALA A 78 -1.02 16.73 -7.65
CA ALA A 78 -0.04 17.50 -8.41
C ALA A 78 0.84 16.64 -9.33
N LEU A 79 0.78 15.31 -9.21
CA LEU A 79 1.53 14.42 -10.11
C LEU A 79 1.18 14.69 -11.58
N PRO A 80 2.15 14.65 -12.51
CA PRO A 80 1.88 14.86 -13.93
C PRO A 80 0.80 13.93 -14.49
N SER A 81 0.71 12.71 -13.97
CA SER A 81 -0.29 11.70 -14.33
C SER A 81 -1.70 12.01 -13.82
N ARG A 82 -1.83 12.93 -12.83
CA ARG A 82 -3.09 13.28 -12.15
C ARG A 82 -3.97 12.05 -11.93
N PRO A 83 -3.51 11.08 -11.14
CA PRO A 83 -4.21 9.81 -11.00
C PRO A 83 -5.61 10.02 -10.42
N ASP A 84 -6.55 9.18 -10.87
CA ASP A 84 -7.83 9.00 -10.21
C ASP A 84 -7.58 8.17 -8.93
N THR A 85 -7.55 8.86 -7.77
CA THR A 85 -7.15 8.25 -6.50
C THR A 85 -8.37 7.96 -5.64
N CYS A 86 -8.42 6.75 -5.09
CA CYS A 86 -9.37 6.35 -4.06
C CYS A 86 -8.63 6.00 -2.77
N PHE A 87 -9.20 6.41 -1.65
CA PHE A 87 -8.65 6.21 -0.31
C PHE A 87 -9.52 5.25 0.49
N GLY A 88 -8.91 4.30 1.18
CA GLY A 88 -9.57 3.40 2.12
C GLY A 88 -8.84 3.39 3.46
N LEU A 89 -9.53 2.95 4.52
CA LEU A 89 -9.00 2.85 5.87
C LEU A 89 -9.44 1.54 6.52
N VAL A 90 -8.51 0.84 7.14
CA VAL A 90 -8.82 -0.19 8.14
C VAL A 90 -8.07 0.17 9.41
N ALA A 91 -8.80 0.42 10.47
CA ALA A 91 -8.25 0.62 11.81
C ALA A 91 -8.48 -0.62 12.65
N TYR A 92 -7.50 -0.99 13.46
CA TYR A 92 -7.62 -2.12 14.37
C TYR A 92 -7.15 -1.77 15.78
N ARG A 93 -7.60 -2.55 16.74
CA ARG A 93 -7.19 -2.53 18.14
C ARG A 93 -7.04 -3.95 18.65
N ASP A 94 -6.90 -4.10 19.95
CA ASP A 94 -6.91 -5.39 20.61
C ASP A 94 -8.31 -6.04 20.61
N LYS A 95 -8.34 -7.36 20.78
CA LYS A 95 -9.58 -8.16 20.80
C LYS A 95 -10.49 -7.84 21.99
N THR A 96 -9.95 -7.29 23.05
CA THR A 96 -10.67 -6.91 24.28
C THR A 96 -11.20 -5.48 24.25
N ASP A 97 -10.86 -4.69 23.25
CA ASP A 97 -11.24 -3.29 23.11
C ASP A 97 -12.69 -3.08 22.65
N ALA A 98 -13.11 -1.81 22.63
CA ALA A 98 -14.44 -1.39 22.20
C ALA A 98 -14.76 -1.80 20.74
N PHE A 99 -13.75 -1.99 19.94
CA PHE A 99 -13.82 -2.61 18.60
C PHE A 99 -12.51 -3.29 18.26
N VAL A 100 -12.58 -4.36 17.48
CA VAL A 100 -11.41 -5.04 16.94
C VAL A 100 -11.01 -4.44 15.59
N LEU A 101 -11.99 -4.23 14.71
CA LEU A 101 -11.80 -3.67 13.38
C LEU A 101 -12.81 -2.57 13.09
N ARG A 102 -12.37 -1.54 12.38
CA ARG A 102 -13.21 -0.55 11.70
C ARG A 102 -12.69 -0.35 10.29
N SER A 103 -13.48 -0.72 9.29
CA SER A 103 -13.15 -0.57 7.89
C SER A 103 -14.01 0.49 7.21
N HIS A 104 -13.38 1.29 6.36
CA HIS A 104 -14.01 2.23 5.46
C HIS A 104 -13.52 1.94 4.06
N ASP A 105 -14.45 1.53 3.21
CA ASP A 105 -14.15 1.17 1.82
C ASP A 105 -13.73 2.39 1.01
N PHE A 106 -13.26 2.16 -0.19
CA PHE A 106 -12.69 3.18 -1.04
C PHE A 106 -13.64 4.32 -1.36
N THR A 107 -13.15 5.54 -1.22
CA THR A 107 -13.80 6.76 -1.69
C THR A 107 -12.80 7.64 -2.45
N ASN A 108 -13.26 8.31 -3.51
CA ASN A 108 -12.51 9.36 -4.20
C ASN A 108 -12.82 10.76 -3.65
N ASP A 109 -13.76 10.87 -2.72
CA ASP A 109 -14.02 12.10 -1.98
C ASP A 109 -13.04 12.24 -0.81
N LEU A 110 -12.01 13.07 -1.02
CA LEU A 110 -11.00 13.34 -0.01
C LEU A 110 -11.58 13.94 1.28
N ARG A 111 -12.66 14.74 1.19
CA ARG A 111 -13.28 15.34 2.38
C ARG A 111 -14.00 14.29 3.20
N ALA A 112 -14.73 13.39 2.53
CA ALA A 112 -15.37 12.26 3.18
C ALA A 112 -14.33 11.38 3.89
N PHE A 113 -13.22 11.05 3.21
CA PHE A 113 -12.13 10.30 3.80
C PHE A 113 -11.50 11.03 4.99
N GLN A 114 -11.27 12.33 4.89
CA GLN A 114 -10.74 13.13 5.99
C GLN A 114 -11.66 13.08 7.22
N THR A 115 -12.98 13.16 7.02
CA THR A 115 -13.95 13.06 8.12
C THR A 115 -13.83 11.72 8.86
N VAL A 116 -13.67 10.62 8.11
CA VAL A 116 -13.45 9.30 8.68
C VAL A 116 -12.16 9.26 9.49
N LEU A 117 -11.09 9.79 8.93
CA LEU A 117 -9.78 9.82 9.60
C LEU A 117 -9.79 10.71 10.85
N ASP A 118 -10.50 11.85 10.81
CA ASP A 118 -10.64 12.74 11.96
C ASP A 118 -11.36 12.08 13.16
N GLN A 119 -12.26 11.13 12.88
CA GLN A 119 -12.94 10.33 13.89
C GLN A 119 -12.06 9.21 14.49
N LEU A 120 -10.98 8.85 13.83
CA LEU A 120 -10.06 7.84 14.36
C LEU A 120 -9.36 8.39 15.59
N GLN A 121 -9.44 7.66 16.70
CA GLN A 121 -8.80 8.01 17.97
C GLN A 121 -7.94 6.83 18.42
N ALA A 122 -6.75 7.13 18.93
CA ALA A 122 -5.97 6.16 19.66
C ALA A 122 -6.59 5.96 21.05
N ASP A 123 -6.92 4.73 21.37
CA ASP A 123 -7.50 4.37 22.67
C ASP A 123 -7.45 2.84 22.84
N GLY A 124 -7.51 2.36 24.09
CA GLY A 124 -7.43 0.94 24.36
C GLY A 124 -5.99 0.42 24.24
N GLY A 125 -5.89 -0.87 23.94
CA GLY A 125 -4.63 -1.60 24.01
C GLY A 125 -4.27 -1.94 25.46
N GLY A 126 -4.01 -3.16 25.78
CA GLY A 126 -3.69 -3.57 27.16
C GLY A 126 -2.73 -4.73 27.20
N ASP A 127 -2.67 -5.44 26.15
CA ASP A 127 -1.80 -6.59 25.93
C ASP A 127 -1.35 -6.65 24.47
N GLU A 128 -0.14 -7.05 24.25
CA GLU A 128 0.39 -7.42 22.94
C GLU A 128 0.23 -8.94 22.74
N PRO A 129 0.05 -9.39 21.50
CA PRO A 129 0.05 -8.69 20.23
C PRO A 129 -1.36 -8.27 19.76
N GLU A 130 -1.41 -7.26 18.89
CA GLU A 130 -2.63 -6.64 18.36
C GLU A 130 -3.29 -7.42 17.21
N ALA A 131 -4.56 -7.08 16.87
CA ALA A 131 -5.34 -7.75 15.83
C ALA A 131 -4.92 -7.39 14.38
N MET A 132 -3.62 -7.24 14.13
CA MET A 132 -3.07 -6.85 12.83
C MET A 132 -3.37 -7.86 11.73
N ASN A 133 -3.34 -9.18 12.03
CA ASN A 133 -3.62 -10.22 11.04
C ASN A 133 -5.06 -10.15 10.52
N GLU A 134 -6.01 -9.91 11.41
CA GLU A 134 -7.42 -9.73 11.08
C GLU A 134 -7.61 -8.48 10.23
N ALA A 135 -6.96 -7.39 10.60
CA ALA A 135 -7.02 -6.13 9.86
C ALA A 135 -6.40 -6.24 8.45
N LEU A 136 -5.26 -6.93 8.34
CA LEU A 136 -4.63 -7.20 7.05
C LEU A 136 -5.55 -8.06 6.17
N SER A 137 -6.17 -9.10 6.74
CA SER A 137 -7.14 -9.94 6.03
C SER A 137 -8.36 -9.14 5.56
N GLU A 138 -8.92 -8.29 6.42
CA GLU A 138 -10.02 -7.38 6.08
C GLU A 138 -9.62 -6.45 4.93
N ALA A 139 -8.48 -5.78 5.02
CA ALA A 139 -8.00 -4.88 3.98
C ALA A 139 -7.80 -5.57 2.63
N VAL A 140 -7.29 -6.81 2.62
CA VAL A 140 -7.02 -7.55 1.38
C VAL A 140 -8.28 -8.14 0.77
N HIS A 141 -9.22 -8.63 1.60
CA HIS A 141 -10.33 -9.45 1.12
C HIS A 141 -11.67 -8.72 1.07
N ALA A 142 -11.93 -7.81 2.00
CA ALA A 142 -13.22 -7.15 2.15
C ALA A 142 -13.31 -5.81 1.39
N LEU A 143 -12.20 -5.07 1.25
CA LEU A 143 -12.25 -3.80 0.54
C LEU A 143 -12.40 -3.99 -0.98
N SER A 144 -13.10 -3.04 -1.60
CA SER A 144 -13.45 -3.04 -3.04
C SER A 144 -12.30 -2.53 -3.92
N TRP A 145 -11.16 -3.20 -3.93
CA TRP A 145 -10.03 -2.87 -4.77
C TRP A 145 -10.41 -2.82 -6.25
N ARG A 146 -10.09 -1.72 -6.94
CA ARG A 146 -10.34 -1.61 -8.37
C ARG A 146 -9.52 -2.65 -9.15
N GLY A 147 -10.07 -3.12 -10.24
CA GLY A 147 -9.50 -4.20 -11.06
C GLY A 147 -8.26 -3.77 -11.86
N THR A 148 -8.07 -4.41 -13.00
CA THR A 148 -6.93 -4.21 -13.91
C THR A 148 -6.73 -2.73 -14.25
N GLY A 149 -5.47 -2.29 -14.24
CA GLY A 149 -5.08 -0.91 -14.56
C GLY A 149 -5.08 0.05 -13.37
N ALA A 150 -5.37 -0.44 -12.15
CA ALA A 150 -5.17 0.34 -10.93
C ALA A 150 -3.85 -0.06 -10.24
N THR A 151 -3.09 0.93 -9.79
CA THR A 151 -2.01 0.74 -8.83
C THR A 151 -2.64 0.60 -7.45
N ARG A 152 -2.28 -0.44 -6.69
CA ARG A 152 -2.85 -0.74 -5.38
C ARG A 152 -1.75 -0.67 -4.35
N LEU A 153 -1.90 0.26 -3.40
CA LEU A 153 -0.94 0.49 -2.33
C LEU A 153 -1.64 0.36 -0.99
N MET A 154 -0.97 -0.27 -0.04
CA MET A 154 -1.36 -0.34 1.36
C MET A 154 -0.22 0.20 2.20
N VAL A 155 -0.52 1.13 3.09
CA VAL A 155 0.41 1.66 4.08
C VAL A 155 0.00 1.15 5.45
N LEU A 156 0.82 0.29 6.03
CA LEU A 156 0.65 -0.23 7.39
C LEU A 156 1.38 0.68 8.36
N LEU A 157 0.64 1.20 9.35
CA LEU A 157 1.17 1.96 10.48
C LEU A 157 0.91 1.15 11.76
N ALA A 158 1.99 0.69 12.39
CA ALA A 158 1.91 -0.16 13.58
C ALA A 158 3.11 0.09 14.50
N ASP A 159 2.94 -0.14 15.81
CA ASP A 159 3.99 -0.10 16.82
C ASP A 159 4.19 -1.45 17.54
N ALA A 160 3.30 -2.40 17.33
CA ALA A 160 3.36 -3.73 17.92
C ALA A 160 3.40 -4.84 16.85
N PRO A 161 4.04 -5.99 17.15
CA PRO A 161 4.09 -7.12 16.22
C PRO A 161 2.73 -7.84 16.13
N GLN A 162 2.54 -8.57 15.02
CA GLN A 162 1.37 -9.41 14.81
C GLN A 162 1.33 -10.63 15.74
N HIS A 163 0.14 -11.18 15.93
CA HIS A 163 -0.03 -12.51 16.54
C HIS A 163 0.58 -13.59 15.64
N LEU A 164 1.54 -14.34 16.16
CA LEU A 164 2.16 -15.46 15.44
C LEU A 164 1.39 -16.79 15.64
N ASP A 165 0.71 -16.95 16.77
CA ASP A 165 0.09 -18.20 17.22
C ASP A 165 -1.40 -18.03 17.53
N HIS A 166 -2.23 -17.84 16.52
CA HIS A 166 -3.67 -17.82 16.74
C HIS A 166 -4.47 -18.54 15.64
N ALA A 167 -5.72 -18.87 15.94
CA ALA A 167 -6.63 -19.61 15.04
C ALA A 167 -7.23 -18.75 13.91
N GLY A 168 -6.90 -17.46 13.84
CA GLY A 168 -7.41 -16.51 12.85
C GLY A 168 -6.64 -16.50 11.52
N PRO A 169 -6.81 -15.44 10.73
CA PRO A 169 -6.08 -15.26 9.48
C PRO A 169 -4.57 -15.29 9.71
N GLN A 170 -3.86 -16.06 8.87
CA GLN A 170 -2.42 -16.16 8.95
C GLN A 170 -1.76 -15.07 8.13
N TYR A 171 -0.76 -14.40 8.68
CA TYR A 171 -0.02 -13.32 8.04
C TYR A 171 0.48 -13.72 6.65
N ASP A 172 1.22 -14.84 6.56
CA ASP A 172 1.82 -15.32 5.32
C ASP A 172 0.78 -15.60 4.22
N ALA A 173 -0.37 -16.18 4.59
CA ALA A 173 -1.43 -16.48 3.64
C ALA A 173 -2.05 -15.18 3.08
N THR A 174 -2.26 -14.21 3.96
CA THR A 174 -2.84 -12.91 3.59
C THR A 174 -1.87 -12.08 2.74
N VAL A 175 -0.58 -12.08 3.06
CA VAL A 175 0.46 -11.41 2.24
C VAL A 175 0.53 -12.04 0.85
N ARG A 176 0.49 -13.37 0.73
CA ARG A 176 0.43 -14.03 -0.60
C ARG A 176 -0.82 -13.64 -1.38
N ALA A 177 -1.97 -13.52 -0.71
CA ALA A 177 -3.20 -13.05 -1.35
C ALA A 177 -3.09 -11.60 -1.82
N ALA A 178 -2.48 -10.72 -1.01
CA ALA A 178 -2.18 -9.33 -1.38
C ALA A 178 -1.30 -9.27 -2.63
N LEU A 179 -0.20 -10.03 -2.66
CA LEU A 179 0.68 -10.15 -3.82
C LEU A 179 -0.07 -10.66 -5.05
N GLY A 180 -0.91 -11.68 -4.90
CA GLY A 180 -1.75 -12.22 -5.98
C GLY A 180 -2.73 -11.18 -6.55
N LYS A 181 -3.19 -10.25 -5.72
CA LYS A 181 -4.01 -9.11 -6.12
C LYS A 181 -3.17 -7.92 -6.64
N GLY A 182 -1.83 -8.00 -6.63
CA GLY A 182 -0.94 -6.90 -7.01
C GLY A 182 -0.98 -5.71 -6.03
N ILE A 183 -1.30 -5.95 -4.77
CA ILE A 183 -1.27 -4.96 -3.70
C ILE A 183 0.16 -4.88 -3.18
N LYS A 184 0.74 -3.67 -3.18
CA LYS A 184 2.04 -3.40 -2.58
C LYS A 184 1.84 -2.89 -1.18
N VAL A 185 2.49 -3.54 -0.20
CA VAL A 185 2.42 -3.18 1.21
C VAL A 185 3.70 -2.44 1.60
N PHE A 186 3.55 -1.31 2.25
CA PHE A 186 4.62 -0.50 2.83
C PHE A 186 4.38 -0.39 4.33
N SER A 187 5.33 -0.83 5.12
CA SER A 187 5.24 -0.72 6.57
C SER A 187 5.94 0.54 7.06
N VAL A 188 5.28 1.25 7.93
CA VAL A 188 5.83 2.39 8.68
C VAL A 188 5.79 2.01 10.15
N GLY A 189 6.94 1.68 10.70
CA GLY A 189 7.09 1.38 12.12
C GLY A 189 7.00 2.65 12.95
N ALA A 190 6.12 2.63 13.95
CA ALA A 190 6.13 3.63 15.01
C ALA A 190 7.17 3.28 16.09
N SER A 191 7.42 4.22 17.01
CA SER A 191 8.33 3.99 18.13
C SER A 191 7.80 2.85 19.01
N GLY A 192 8.46 1.69 19.04
CA GLY A 192 8.03 0.53 19.83
C GLY A 192 8.20 -0.81 19.11
N LEU A 193 8.27 -0.80 17.78
CA LEU A 193 8.54 -2.04 17.02
C LEU A 193 9.87 -2.66 17.42
N ASN A 194 9.80 -3.92 17.81
CA ASN A 194 10.98 -4.74 18.00
C ASN A 194 11.44 -5.35 16.67
N LYS A 195 12.60 -6.02 16.66
CA LYS A 195 13.18 -6.66 15.45
C LYS A 195 12.26 -7.68 14.76
N GLN A 196 11.23 -8.20 15.44
CA GLN A 196 10.27 -9.14 14.86
C GLN A 196 9.15 -8.42 14.10
N GLY A 197 8.81 -7.19 14.49
CA GLY A 197 7.82 -6.37 13.80
C GLY A 197 8.36 -5.67 12.54
N GLU A 198 9.69 -5.62 12.37
CA GLU A 198 10.34 -5.00 11.20
C GLU A 198 10.56 -5.96 10.02
N THR A 199 10.28 -7.25 10.15
CA THR A 199 10.44 -8.27 9.11
C THR A 199 9.12 -8.66 8.48
#